data_e919adf909204c05695a511c1f26b036
#
_entry.id   e919adf909204c05695a511c1f26b036
#
_cell.length_a   1.000
_cell.length_b   1.000
_cell.length_c   1.000
_cell.angle_alpha   90.00
_cell.angle_beta   90.00
_cell.angle_gamma   90.00
#
_symmetry.space_group_name_H-M   'P 1'
#
loop_
_entity.id
_entity.type
_entity.pdbx_description
1 polymer ?
#
loop_
_entity_poly.entity_id
_entity_poly.type
_entity_poly.pdbx_seq_one_letter_code
_entity_poly.pdbx_strand_id
1 'polypeptide(L)' 'MKAFVLAESTDAQRALCAGARTIADEVVLAVVKGAPLTGVADKAYDVE' A
#
# COMPACT_ATOMS: atom_id res chain seq x y z
N MET A 1 -11.40 -6.74 8.06
CA MET A 1 -10.90 -7.28 6.78
C MET A 1 -9.54 -6.68 6.47
N LYS A 2 -8.63 -7.48 5.99
CA LYS A 2 -7.27 -7.04 5.65
C LYS A 2 -7.15 -6.92 4.13
N ALA A 3 -6.59 -5.84 3.64
CA ALA A 3 -6.34 -5.64 2.23
C ALA A 3 -4.84 -5.66 1.94
N PHE A 4 -4.48 -6.29 0.83
CA PHE A 4 -3.11 -6.30 0.33
C PHE A 4 -3.04 -5.49 -0.95
N VAL A 5 -2.09 -4.56 -1.00
CA VAL A 5 -1.92 -3.64 -2.11
C VAL A 5 -0.53 -3.86 -2.71
N LEU A 6 -0.49 -4.05 -4.03
CA LEU A 6 0.77 -4.12 -4.77
C LEU A 6 0.89 -2.87 -5.63
N ALA A 7 1.95 -2.11 -5.45
CA ALA A 7 2.15 -0.84 -6.14
C ALA A 7 3.54 -0.75 -6.77
N GLU A 8 3.62 -0.11 -7.94
CA GLU A 8 4.87 0.08 -8.67
C GLU A 8 5.31 1.55 -8.71
N SER A 9 4.49 2.46 -8.21
CA SER A 9 4.80 3.88 -8.23
C SER A 9 4.24 4.57 -6.98
N THR A 10 4.71 5.78 -6.72
CA THR A 10 4.25 6.59 -5.60
C THR A 10 2.76 6.90 -5.73
N ASP A 11 2.32 7.27 -6.93
CA ASP A 11 0.91 7.58 -7.17
C ASP A 11 0.03 6.35 -6.98
N ALA A 12 0.48 5.18 -7.42
CA ALA A 12 -0.25 3.95 -7.23
C ALA A 12 -0.37 3.60 -5.73
N GLN A 13 0.69 3.82 -4.96
CA GLN A 13 0.64 3.59 -3.51
C GLN A 13 -0.46 4.41 -2.86
N ARG A 14 -0.53 5.69 -3.17
CA ARG A 14 -1.54 6.59 -2.60
C ARG A 14 -2.95 6.20 -3.02
N ALA A 15 -3.15 6.01 -4.32
CA ALA A 15 -4.47 5.71 -4.86
C ALA A 15 -5.02 4.37 -4.37
N LEU A 16 -4.20 3.34 -4.43
CA LEU A 16 -4.63 2.00 -4.04
C LEU A 16 -4.85 1.88 -2.53
N CYS A 17 -3.99 2.47 -1.73
CA CYS A 17 -4.14 2.43 -0.29
C CYS A 17 -5.36 3.24 0.17
N ALA A 18 -5.62 4.37 -0.45
CA ALA A 18 -6.82 5.16 -0.14
C ALA A 18 -8.09 4.37 -0.47
N GLY A 19 -8.11 3.69 -1.62
CA GLY A 19 -9.22 2.82 -1.99
C GLY A 19 -9.40 1.65 -1.03
N ALA A 20 -8.30 1.00 -0.66
CA ALA A 20 -8.35 -0.14 0.25
C ALA A 20 -8.88 0.23 1.63
N ARG A 21 -8.56 1.43 2.12
CA ARG A 21 -9.01 1.87 3.44
C ARG A 21 -10.53 2.08 3.53
N THR A 22 -11.20 2.20 2.40
CA THR A 22 -12.66 2.34 2.40
C THR A 22 -13.36 1.01 2.66
N ILE A 23 -12.67 -0.11 2.48
CA ILE A 23 -13.26 -1.45 2.59
C ILE A 23 -12.54 -2.33 3.60
N ALA A 24 -11.39 -1.93 4.12
CA ALA A 24 -10.58 -2.76 4.99
C ALA A 24 -10.16 -2.03 6.26
N ASP A 25 -10.03 -2.79 7.35
CA ASP A 25 -9.55 -2.28 8.63
C ASP A 25 -8.04 -2.17 8.67
N GLU A 26 -7.36 -3.04 7.94
CA GLU A 26 -5.91 -3.07 7.87
C GLU A 26 -5.47 -3.12 6.42
N VAL A 27 -4.50 -2.27 6.06
CA VAL A 27 -3.94 -2.21 4.72
C VAL A 27 -2.47 -2.58 4.77
N VAL A 28 -2.07 -3.54 3.96
CA VAL A 28 -0.68 -3.96 3.82
C VAL A 28 -0.22 -3.61 2.43
N LEU A 29 0.84 -2.84 2.34
CA LEU A 29 1.39 -2.35 1.08
C LEU A 29 2.67 -3.10 0.72
N ALA A 30 2.75 -3.57 -0.52
CA ALA A 30 3.98 -4.11 -1.07
C ALA A 30 4.40 -3.24 -2.25
N VAL A 31 5.63 -2.78 -2.25
CA VAL A 31 6.16 -1.88 -3.29
C VAL A 31 7.24 -2.60 -4.07
N VAL A 32 7.11 -2.58 -5.40
CA VAL A 32 8.10 -3.18 -6.30
C VAL A 32 8.99 -2.07 -6.83
N LYS A 33 10.30 -2.23 -6.65
CA LYS A 33 11.31 -1.30 -7.16
C LYS A 33 11.14 0.14 -6.67
N GLY A 34 10.87 0.30 -5.39
CA GLY A 34 10.74 1.63 -4.81
C GLY A 34 10.69 1.58 -3.31
N ALA A 35 10.70 2.75 -2.68
CA ALA A 35 10.56 2.85 -1.25
C ALA A 35 9.08 3.02 -0.89
N PRO A 36 8.59 2.29 0.11
CA PRO A 36 7.22 2.48 0.58
C PRO A 36 7.03 3.87 1.16
N LEU A 37 5.88 4.47 0.89
CA LEU A 37 5.51 5.73 1.53
C LEU A 37 5.12 5.48 2.98
N THR A 38 5.51 6.38 3.87
CA THR A 38 5.09 6.30 5.27
C THR A 38 3.68 6.84 5.44
N GLY A 39 2.89 6.19 6.26
CA GLY A 39 1.57 6.69 6.63
C GLY A 39 0.43 6.37 5.66
N VAL A 40 0.71 5.70 4.55
CA VAL A 40 -0.34 5.34 3.58
C VAL A 40 -0.95 3.97 3.88
N ALA A 41 -0.24 3.12 4.58
CA ALA A 41 -0.70 1.79 4.94
C ALA A 41 -0.28 1.47 6.37
N ASP A 42 -0.93 0.47 6.96
CA ASP A 42 -0.59 0.04 8.32
C ASP A 42 0.75 -0.68 8.34
N LYS A 43 1.04 -1.43 7.29
CA LYS A 43 2.33 -2.10 7.11
C LYS A 43 2.78 -1.91 5.67
N ALA A 44 4.07 -1.81 5.47
CA ALA A 44 4.63 -1.64 4.13
C ALA A 44 5.88 -2.52 3.98
N TYR A 45 6.00 -3.14 2.82
CA TYR A 45 7.12 -4.02 2.49
C TYR A 45 7.73 -3.59 1.17
N ASP A 46 9.05 -3.65 1.09
CA ASP A 46 9.79 -3.40 -0.14
C ASP A 46 10.09 -4.73 -0.80
N VAL A 47 9.57 -4.93 -2.00
CA VAL A 47 9.74 -6.17 -2.76
C VAL A 47 10.62 -5.90 -3.97
N GLU A 48 11.67 -6.66 -4.11
CA GLU A 48 12.56 -6.55 -5.27
C GLU A 48 12.50 -7.79 -6.14
#